data_5e2c187a1c67e64f40d66c2633278695
#
_entry.id   5e2c187a1c67e64f40d66c2633278695
#
_cell.length_a   1.000
_cell.length_b   1.000
_cell.length_c   1.000
_cell.angle_alpha   90.00
_cell.angle_beta   90.00
_cell.angle_gamma   90.00
#
_symmetry.space_group_name_H-M   'P 1'
#
loop_
_entity.id
_entity.type
_entity.pdbx_description
1 polymer ?
#
loop_
_entity_poly.entity_id
_entity_poly.type
_entity_poly.pdbx_seq_one_letter_code
_entity_poly.pdbx_strand_id
1 'polypeptide(L)'
;MNVAGIIAEYNPFHRGHAWQIDETRRALGADTAVVCAMSGHWVQRGECAVTDKWTRAAMALRGGADLILELPTPWACASAETFARGGVGVLAAAGVVDTLSFGSESGDLEGLRRAAACLDSADYRAALRGFLDQGLPFALCRHRAAEALLRAAGAACLERPNDNLGVEYLRALPQGWRTLAVKRVGARHDGAPEEGFASASTLRVWLRQGKIARAEAYLTEPWQGDVASMEWCERWALARLRTMSLEEAEALPDSGEGLAARLLEAGRRATCLEEVYDLAKTKRYAHARVRRLTAWAMLGLTAADRPPEVPYLKVLGFTGRGREVLREMDRRAKVPVITKPAHAKALAGAGAALAGLEARCTDLYGLCFADAWAGGKEWTTGPVYRKDAGEEGPI
;
A
#
# COMPACT_ATOMS: atom_id res chain seq x y z
N MET A 1 10.93 -24.64 5.58
CA MET A 1 10.43 -23.90 4.39
C MET A 1 10.95 -22.48 4.49
N ASN A 2 11.60 -21.96 3.44
CA ASN A 2 11.96 -20.54 3.38
C ASN A 2 10.71 -19.74 3.07
N VAL A 3 10.52 -18.59 3.75
CA VAL A 3 9.36 -17.73 3.53
C VAL A 3 9.82 -16.29 3.31
N ALA A 4 9.58 -15.78 2.10
CA ALA A 4 9.84 -14.39 1.74
C ALA A 4 8.58 -13.55 1.83
N GLY A 5 8.70 -12.36 2.41
CA GLY A 5 7.64 -11.36 2.45
C GLY A 5 7.78 -10.33 1.33
N ILE A 6 6.68 -9.89 0.75
CA ILE A 6 6.60 -8.76 -0.18
C ILE A 6 5.50 -7.82 0.32
N ILE A 7 5.75 -6.52 0.30
CA ILE A 7 4.74 -5.49 0.60
C ILE A 7 4.34 -4.85 -0.73
N ALA A 8 3.05 -4.83 -1.03
CA ALA A 8 2.57 -4.39 -2.33
C ALA A 8 1.16 -3.77 -2.31
N GLU A 9 0.84 -3.03 -3.34
CA GLU A 9 -0.53 -2.61 -3.64
C GLU A 9 -1.21 -3.52 -4.67
N TYR A 10 -0.43 -4.02 -5.63
CA TYR A 10 -0.92 -4.78 -6.80
C TYR A 10 -2.13 -4.09 -7.47
N ASN A 11 -1.94 -2.87 -7.86
CA ASN A 11 -3.00 -1.97 -8.31
C ASN A 11 -2.83 -1.51 -9.80
N PRO A 12 -3.12 -2.40 -10.78
CA PRO A 12 -3.37 -3.84 -10.65
C PRO A 12 -2.08 -4.67 -10.54
N PHE A 13 -2.21 -5.99 -10.32
CA PHE A 13 -1.11 -6.93 -10.50
C PHE A 13 -0.71 -6.98 -11.98
N HIS A 14 0.59 -6.99 -12.29
CA HIS A 14 1.11 -6.97 -13.65
C HIS A 14 2.43 -7.73 -13.78
N ARG A 15 2.95 -7.89 -15.01
CA ARG A 15 4.18 -8.64 -15.30
C ARG A 15 5.39 -8.24 -14.46
N GLY A 16 5.53 -6.94 -14.13
CA GLY A 16 6.61 -6.47 -13.26
C GLY A 16 6.54 -7.02 -11.82
N HIS A 17 5.33 -7.30 -11.32
CA HIS A 17 5.16 -7.93 -10.01
C HIS A 17 5.47 -9.43 -10.07
N ALA A 18 5.04 -10.13 -11.14
CA ALA A 18 5.42 -11.52 -11.36
C ALA A 18 6.94 -11.68 -11.48
N TRP A 19 7.58 -10.80 -12.24
CA TRP A 19 9.05 -10.74 -12.31
C TRP A 19 9.71 -10.62 -10.93
N GLN A 20 9.22 -9.75 -10.06
CA GLN A 20 9.76 -9.63 -8.70
C GLN A 20 9.61 -10.93 -7.91
N ILE A 21 8.48 -11.62 -8.02
CA ILE A 21 8.24 -12.91 -7.34
C ILE A 21 9.19 -13.97 -7.88
N ASP A 22 9.37 -14.05 -9.20
CA ASP A 22 10.27 -15.01 -9.85
C ASP A 22 11.73 -14.76 -9.46
N GLU A 23 12.19 -13.51 -9.46
CA GLU A 23 13.54 -13.14 -9.00
C GLU A 23 13.74 -13.46 -7.52
N THR A 24 12.71 -13.28 -6.70
CA THR A 24 12.75 -13.65 -5.29
C THR A 24 12.99 -15.15 -5.12
N ARG A 25 12.29 -15.99 -5.88
CA ARG A 25 12.52 -17.46 -5.85
C ARG A 25 13.84 -17.85 -6.46
N ARG A 26 14.28 -17.16 -7.53
CA ARG A 26 15.60 -17.43 -8.12
C ARG A 26 16.73 -17.18 -7.12
N ALA A 27 16.61 -16.12 -6.31
CA ALA A 27 17.63 -15.76 -5.33
C ALA A 27 17.59 -16.63 -4.05
N LEU A 28 16.39 -17.05 -3.60
CA LEU A 28 16.21 -17.71 -2.31
C LEU A 28 15.93 -19.22 -2.39
N GLY A 29 15.73 -19.73 -3.60
CA GLY A 29 15.37 -21.14 -3.89
C GLY A 29 13.94 -21.28 -4.40
N ALA A 30 13.71 -22.19 -5.35
CA ALA A 30 12.42 -22.40 -6.02
C ALA A 30 11.29 -22.78 -5.04
N ASP A 31 11.61 -23.42 -3.92
CA ASP A 31 10.65 -23.82 -2.89
C ASP A 31 10.31 -22.70 -1.90
N THR A 32 10.84 -21.50 -2.08
CA THR A 32 10.53 -20.36 -1.23
C THR A 32 9.06 -19.99 -1.36
N ALA A 33 8.33 -20.00 -0.25
CA ALA A 33 6.98 -19.49 -0.20
C ALA A 33 6.99 -17.95 -0.19
N VAL A 34 6.08 -17.33 -0.96
CA VAL A 34 5.96 -15.88 -1.06
C VAL A 34 4.67 -15.42 -0.38
N VAL A 35 4.84 -14.68 0.73
CA VAL A 35 3.74 -14.07 1.50
C VAL A 35 3.69 -12.58 1.18
N CYS A 36 2.54 -12.10 0.72
CA CYS A 36 2.37 -10.69 0.38
C CYS A 36 1.51 -9.97 1.42
N ALA A 37 1.99 -8.85 1.97
CA ALA A 37 1.17 -7.87 2.66
C ALA A 37 0.64 -6.88 1.62
N MET A 38 -0.64 -7.01 1.25
CA MET A 38 -1.26 -6.27 0.14
C MET A 38 -2.29 -5.25 0.65
N SER A 39 -2.20 -4.01 0.19
CA SER A 39 -3.19 -2.97 0.49
C SER A 39 -4.62 -3.46 0.22
N GLY A 40 -5.53 -3.16 1.12
CA GLY A 40 -6.97 -3.37 0.97
C GLY A 40 -7.53 -2.54 -0.21
N HIS A 41 -8.72 -1.99 -0.06
CA HIS A 41 -9.39 -1.22 -1.12
C HIS A 41 -8.82 0.19 -1.32
N TRP A 42 -8.13 0.74 -0.32
CA TRP A 42 -7.55 2.08 -0.34
C TRP A 42 -6.04 2.00 -0.33
N VAL A 43 -5.39 2.79 -1.19
CA VAL A 43 -3.97 2.65 -1.48
C VAL A 43 -3.15 3.87 -1.07
N GLN A 44 -1.84 3.74 -1.03
CA GLN A 44 -0.89 4.73 -0.51
C GLN A 44 -1.01 6.13 -1.12
N ARG A 45 -1.44 6.21 -2.38
CA ARG A 45 -1.61 7.49 -3.08
C ARG A 45 -2.86 8.26 -2.69
N GLY A 46 -3.71 7.72 -1.80
CA GLY A 46 -4.95 8.36 -1.38
C GLY A 46 -6.04 8.23 -2.43
N GLU A 47 -6.14 7.07 -3.06
CA GLU A 47 -7.18 6.74 -4.04
C GLU A 47 -7.73 5.32 -3.79
N CYS A 48 -8.88 5.02 -4.38
CA CYS A 48 -9.38 3.65 -4.46
C CYS A 48 -8.50 2.80 -5.37
N ALA A 49 -8.29 1.53 -5.02
CA ALA A 49 -7.67 0.57 -5.91
C ALA A 49 -8.53 0.37 -7.17
N VAL A 50 -7.91 0.08 -8.32
CA VAL A 50 -8.59 -0.02 -9.63
C VAL A 50 -9.60 -1.16 -9.72
N THR A 51 -9.44 -2.18 -8.89
CA THR A 51 -10.42 -3.25 -8.67
C THR A 51 -10.32 -3.77 -7.26
N ASP A 52 -11.29 -4.56 -6.81
CA ASP A 52 -11.40 -5.02 -5.43
C ASP A 52 -10.21 -5.85 -4.96
N LYS A 53 -10.06 -5.94 -3.64
CA LYS A 53 -8.91 -6.61 -3.01
C LYS A 53 -8.90 -8.13 -3.26
N TRP A 54 -10.06 -8.78 -3.39
CA TRP A 54 -10.13 -10.23 -3.64
C TRP A 54 -9.73 -10.55 -5.08
N THR A 55 -10.20 -9.76 -6.05
CA THR A 55 -9.76 -9.85 -7.46
C THR A 55 -8.26 -9.64 -7.57
N ARG A 56 -7.69 -8.62 -6.90
CA ARG A 56 -6.23 -8.39 -6.89
C ARG A 56 -5.46 -9.52 -6.22
N ALA A 57 -6.01 -10.09 -5.13
CA ALA A 57 -5.43 -11.26 -4.49
C ALA A 57 -5.42 -12.48 -5.42
N ALA A 58 -6.53 -12.73 -6.13
CA ALA A 58 -6.60 -13.79 -7.14
C ALA A 58 -5.56 -13.62 -8.24
N MET A 59 -5.40 -12.41 -8.78
CA MET A 59 -4.36 -12.09 -9.78
C MET A 59 -2.95 -12.35 -9.23
N ALA A 60 -2.68 -11.93 -7.99
CA ALA A 60 -1.37 -12.12 -7.36
C ALA A 60 -1.04 -13.61 -7.11
N LEU A 61 -2.03 -14.41 -6.69
CA LEU A 61 -1.88 -15.86 -6.54
C LEU A 61 -1.60 -16.54 -7.89
N ARG A 62 -2.30 -16.14 -8.97
CA ARG A 62 -2.01 -16.62 -10.33
C ARG A 62 -0.65 -16.17 -10.83
N GLY A 63 -0.19 -14.99 -10.39
CA GLY A 63 1.13 -14.45 -10.69
C GLY A 63 2.26 -14.96 -9.81
N GLY A 64 2.01 -15.99 -8.98
CA GLY A 64 3.06 -16.71 -8.25
C GLY A 64 3.13 -16.42 -6.75
N ALA A 65 2.34 -15.55 -6.16
CA ALA A 65 2.26 -15.42 -4.71
C ALA A 65 1.58 -16.66 -4.08
N ASP A 66 1.96 -17.02 -2.85
CA ASP A 66 1.41 -18.18 -2.16
C ASP A 66 0.36 -17.82 -1.11
N LEU A 67 0.54 -16.69 -0.43
CA LEU A 67 -0.37 -16.20 0.61
C LEU A 67 -0.48 -14.69 0.53
N ILE A 68 -1.71 -14.19 0.54
CA ILE A 68 -2.00 -12.75 0.55
C ILE A 68 -2.65 -12.39 1.88
N LEU A 69 -1.97 -11.53 2.66
CA LEU A 69 -2.46 -10.92 3.87
C LEU A 69 -2.87 -9.47 3.58
N GLU A 70 -3.95 -8.99 4.17
CA GLU A 70 -4.38 -7.60 4.02
C GLU A 70 -3.49 -6.65 4.82
N LEU A 71 -3.01 -5.60 4.17
CA LEU A 71 -2.51 -4.40 4.84
C LEU A 71 -3.69 -3.47 5.07
N PRO A 72 -4.12 -3.25 6.33
CA PRO A 72 -5.33 -2.49 6.62
C PRO A 72 -5.24 -1.02 6.20
N THR A 73 -6.38 -0.43 5.89
CA THR A 73 -6.53 0.94 5.36
C THR A 73 -5.75 2.01 6.12
N PRO A 74 -5.70 2.04 7.48
CA PRO A 74 -4.96 3.07 8.21
C PRO A 74 -3.45 3.09 7.96
N TRP A 75 -2.87 1.98 7.52
CA TRP A 75 -1.47 1.91 7.07
C TRP A 75 -1.34 1.93 5.56
N ALA A 76 -2.26 1.30 4.84
CA ALA A 76 -2.23 1.25 3.39
C ALA A 76 -2.37 2.65 2.77
N CYS A 77 -3.32 3.48 3.27
CA CYS A 77 -3.55 4.85 2.80
C CYS A 77 -2.77 5.87 3.67
N ALA A 78 -1.44 5.74 3.72
CA ALA A 78 -0.59 6.55 4.60
C ALA A 78 0.72 6.99 3.92
N SER A 79 1.56 7.75 4.65
CA SER A 79 2.91 8.11 4.21
C SER A 79 3.78 6.87 3.98
N ALA A 80 4.88 7.01 3.22
CA ALA A 80 5.78 5.89 2.94
C ALA A 80 6.31 5.21 4.22
N GLU A 81 6.67 6.00 5.24
CA GLU A 81 7.10 5.50 6.54
C GLU A 81 6.00 4.67 7.22
N THR A 82 4.78 5.19 7.30
CA THR A 82 3.66 4.49 7.94
C THR A 82 3.22 3.26 7.15
N PHE A 83 3.20 3.34 5.83
CA PHE A 83 2.94 2.21 4.94
C PHE A 83 3.96 1.09 5.15
N ALA A 84 5.24 1.44 5.19
CA ALA A 84 6.33 0.49 5.43
C ALA A 84 6.21 -0.18 6.81
N ARG A 85 5.99 0.60 7.87
CA ARG A 85 5.77 0.07 9.23
C ARG A 85 4.59 -0.89 9.29
N GLY A 86 3.48 -0.54 8.65
CA GLY A 86 2.30 -1.41 8.59
C GLY A 86 2.56 -2.69 7.83
N GLY A 87 3.16 -2.62 6.64
CA GLY A 87 3.46 -3.78 5.80
C GLY A 87 4.46 -4.73 6.47
N VAL A 88 5.55 -4.20 7.02
CA VAL A 88 6.51 -4.98 7.81
C VAL A 88 5.84 -5.56 9.06
N GLY A 89 4.98 -4.78 9.73
CA GLY A 89 4.22 -5.22 10.90
C GLY A 89 3.32 -6.42 10.60
N VAL A 90 2.58 -6.40 9.48
CA VAL A 90 1.77 -7.55 9.01
C VAL A 90 2.63 -8.78 8.80
N LEU A 91 3.75 -8.66 8.08
CA LEU A 91 4.65 -9.78 7.82
C LEU A 91 5.32 -10.31 9.09
N ALA A 92 5.73 -9.42 10.00
CA ALA A 92 6.35 -9.79 11.28
C ALA A 92 5.34 -10.46 12.24
N ALA A 93 4.09 -10.00 12.25
CA ALA A 93 3.03 -10.60 13.04
C ALA A 93 2.67 -12.02 12.57
N ALA A 94 2.89 -12.34 11.28
CA ALA A 94 2.71 -13.69 10.75
C ALA A 94 3.67 -14.72 11.38
N GLY A 95 4.83 -14.30 11.91
CA GLY A 95 5.77 -15.14 12.66
C GLY A 95 6.54 -16.17 11.83
N VAL A 96 6.37 -16.18 10.51
CA VAL A 96 6.95 -17.16 9.59
C VAL A 96 7.87 -16.55 8.54
N VAL A 97 7.81 -15.24 8.36
CA VAL A 97 8.64 -14.50 7.39
C VAL A 97 9.96 -14.11 8.04
N ASP A 98 11.07 -14.34 7.34
CA ASP A 98 12.42 -13.97 7.77
C ASP A 98 13.20 -13.16 6.74
N THR A 99 12.64 -12.97 5.57
CA THR A 99 13.28 -12.28 4.45
C THR A 99 12.29 -11.32 3.80
N LEU A 100 12.64 -10.05 3.67
CA LEU A 100 11.84 -9.07 2.93
C LEU A 100 12.42 -8.89 1.52
N SER A 101 11.60 -9.13 0.49
CA SER A 101 11.92 -8.84 -0.91
C SER A 101 11.15 -7.61 -1.38
N PHE A 102 11.81 -6.66 -2.01
CA PHE A 102 11.18 -5.45 -2.54
C PHE A 102 11.83 -5.00 -3.85
N GLY A 103 11.05 -4.33 -4.71
CA GLY A 103 11.54 -3.75 -5.95
C GLY A 103 12.33 -2.46 -5.70
N SER A 104 13.44 -2.28 -6.40
CA SER A 104 14.33 -1.11 -6.31
C SER A 104 14.71 -0.62 -7.69
N GLU A 105 14.74 0.70 -7.90
CA GLU A 105 15.22 1.29 -9.16
C GLU A 105 16.74 1.14 -9.29
N SER A 106 17.45 1.33 -8.20
CA SER A 106 18.92 1.24 -8.19
C SER A 106 19.43 -0.20 -8.12
N GLY A 107 18.72 -1.07 -7.38
CA GLY A 107 19.22 -2.38 -6.99
C GLY A 107 20.40 -2.34 -5.99
N ASP A 108 20.78 -1.14 -5.50
CA ASP A 108 21.88 -0.95 -4.55
C ASP A 108 21.41 -1.09 -3.11
N LEU A 109 21.30 -2.33 -2.63
CA LEU A 109 20.85 -2.62 -1.27
C LEU A 109 21.73 -1.95 -0.20
N GLU A 110 23.04 -1.89 -0.39
CA GLU A 110 23.96 -1.29 0.56
C GLU A 110 23.82 0.24 0.59
N GLY A 111 23.59 0.88 -0.56
CA GLY A 111 23.24 2.29 -0.63
C GLY A 111 21.93 2.61 0.11
N LEU A 112 20.91 1.77 -0.07
CA LEU A 112 19.62 1.91 0.63
C LEU A 112 19.77 1.72 2.14
N ARG A 113 20.60 0.75 2.60
CA ARG A 113 20.92 0.56 4.03
C ARG A 113 21.62 1.77 4.63
N ARG A 114 22.60 2.35 3.92
CA ARG A 114 23.28 3.58 4.37
C ARG A 114 22.29 4.75 4.49
N ALA A 115 21.37 4.87 3.54
CA ALA A 115 20.32 5.89 3.59
C ALA A 115 19.38 5.67 4.79
N ALA A 116 18.93 4.44 5.02
CA ALA A 116 18.09 4.09 6.16
C ALA A 116 18.76 4.45 7.50
N ALA A 117 20.01 4.03 7.69
CA ALA A 117 20.79 4.33 8.88
C ALA A 117 20.99 5.86 9.06
N CYS A 118 21.23 6.58 7.97
CA CYS A 118 21.34 8.04 8.00
C CYS A 118 20.04 8.69 8.52
N LEU A 119 18.89 8.32 7.99
CA LEU A 119 17.59 8.90 8.38
C LEU A 119 17.26 8.66 9.87
N ASP A 120 17.79 7.60 10.47
CA ASP A 120 17.61 7.29 11.90
C ASP A 120 18.65 7.94 12.80
N SER A 121 19.69 8.59 12.26
CA SER A 121 20.77 9.21 13.02
C SER A 121 20.34 10.51 13.74
N ALA A 122 21.05 10.85 14.82
CA ALA A 122 20.87 12.12 15.52
C ALA A 122 21.27 13.32 14.64
N ASP A 123 22.33 13.15 13.85
CA ASP A 123 22.86 14.19 12.96
C ASP A 123 21.84 14.54 11.86
N TYR A 124 21.18 13.54 11.28
CA TYR A 124 20.10 13.77 10.31
C TYR A 124 18.94 14.53 10.94
N ARG A 125 18.50 14.14 12.16
CA ARG A 125 17.42 14.85 12.86
C ARG A 125 17.78 16.32 13.17
N ALA A 126 19.03 16.59 13.49
CA ALA A 126 19.52 17.95 13.72
C ALA A 126 19.54 18.76 12.40
N ALA A 127 20.10 18.19 11.33
CA ALA A 127 20.13 18.82 10.00
C ALA A 127 18.72 19.09 9.47
N LEU A 128 17.80 18.12 9.59
CA LEU A 128 16.41 18.26 9.17
C LEU A 128 15.71 19.43 9.89
N ARG A 129 15.87 19.52 11.21
CA ARG A 129 15.33 20.66 11.99
C ARG A 129 15.88 21.99 11.49
N GLY A 130 17.19 22.09 11.27
CA GLY A 130 17.79 23.33 10.76
C GLY A 130 17.27 23.77 9.40
N PHE A 131 16.88 22.83 8.52
CA PHE A 131 16.23 23.18 7.25
C PHE A 131 14.73 23.51 7.42
N LEU A 132 14.03 22.83 8.33
CA LEU A 132 12.63 23.13 8.64
C LEU A 132 12.46 24.53 9.25
N ASP A 133 13.37 24.95 10.11
CA ASP A 133 13.38 26.28 10.72
C ASP A 133 13.54 27.41 9.69
N GLN A 134 14.09 27.10 8.51
CA GLN A 134 14.15 28.02 7.35
C GLN A 134 12.82 28.12 6.58
N GLY A 135 11.77 27.41 7.00
CA GLY A 135 10.46 27.41 6.37
C GLY A 135 10.40 26.66 5.02
N LEU A 136 11.38 25.81 4.72
CA LEU A 136 11.43 25.04 3.49
C LEU A 136 10.40 23.87 3.52
N PRO A 137 9.93 23.39 2.36
CA PRO A 137 9.05 22.23 2.27
C PRO A 137 9.69 20.98 2.86
N PHE A 138 8.91 20.17 3.61
CA PHE A 138 9.42 18.97 4.28
C PHE A 138 10.20 18.02 3.36
N ALA A 139 9.70 17.73 2.16
CA ALA A 139 10.39 16.86 1.20
C ALA A 139 11.77 17.42 0.80
N LEU A 140 11.89 18.74 0.62
CA LEU A 140 13.14 19.41 0.32
C LEU A 140 14.08 19.40 1.53
N CYS A 141 13.55 19.65 2.73
CA CYS A 141 14.32 19.59 3.97
C CYS A 141 14.90 18.18 4.19
N ARG A 142 14.06 17.16 3.98
CA ARG A 142 14.44 15.75 4.08
C ARG A 142 15.58 15.41 3.10
N HIS A 143 15.44 15.82 1.85
CA HIS A 143 16.46 15.58 0.83
C HIS A 143 17.78 16.29 1.18
N ARG A 144 17.74 17.60 1.49
CA ARG A 144 18.94 18.39 1.86
C ARG A 144 19.63 17.87 3.10
N ALA A 145 18.88 17.47 4.11
CA ALA A 145 19.44 16.88 5.32
C ALA A 145 20.18 15.56 5.02
N ALA A 146 19.61 14.72 4.18
CA ALA A 146 20.25 13.49 3.74
C ALA A 146 21.48 13.78 2.84
N GLU A 147 21.37 14.72 1.91
CA GLU A 147 22.47 15.13 1.02
C GLU A 147 23.68 15.68 1.80
N ALA A 148 23.42 16.47 2.84
CA ALA A 148 24.48 17.01 3.70
C ALA A 148 25.33 15.91 4.36
N LEU A 149 24.74 14.75 4.65
CA LEU A 149 25.39 13.63 5.33
C LEU A 149 25.90 12.54 4.39
N LEU A 150 25.12 12.23 3.33
CA LEU A 150 25.40 11.14 2.39
C LEU A 150 26.01 11.62 1.07
N ARG A 151 26.11 12.92 0.85
CA ARG A 151 26.39 13.57 -0.43
C ARG A 151 25.28 13.28 -1.46
N ALA A 152 25.30 13.96 -2.61
CA ALA A 152 24.25 13.86 -3.64
C ALA A 152 23.99 12.43 -4.11
N ALA A 153 25.06 11.66 -4.37
CA ALA A 153 24.91 10.27 -4.84
C ALA A 153 24.19 9.34 -3.84
N GLY A 154 24.46 9.51 -2.53
CA GLY A 154 23.81 8.70 -1.49
C GLY A 154 22.37 9.13 -1.20
N ALA A 155 22.04 10.42 -1.38
CA ALA A 155 20.68 10.94 -1.18
C ALA A 155 19.74 10.67 -2.36
N ALA A 156 20.27 10.41 -3.57
CA ALA A 156 19.49 10.22 -4.80
C ALA A 156 18.44 9.10 -4.73
N CYS A 157 18.63 8.09 -3.87
CA CYS A 157 17.63 7.03 -3.65
C CYS A 157 16.32 7.56 -3.07
N LEU A 158 16.34 8.67 -2.32
CA LEU A 158 15.14 9.27 -1.72
C LEU A 158 14.23 9.97 -2.75
N GLU A 159 14.72 10.25 -3.95
CA GLU A 159 13.95 10.82 -5.06
C GLU A 159 13.24 9.76 -5.90
N ARG A 160 13.68 8.51 -5.81
CA ARG A 160 13.13 7.37 -6.56
C ARG A 160 12.04 6.69 -5.73
N PRO A 161 10.82 6.55 -6.24
CA PRO A 161 9.69 6.09 -5.42
C PRO A 161 9.88 4.73 -4.76
N ASN A 162 10.41 3.72 -5.48
CA ASN A 162 10.60 2.39 -4.91
C ASN A 162 11.85 2.32 -4.02
N ASP A 163 12.93 3.00 -4.37
CA ASP A 163 14.11 3.11 -3.51
C ASP A 163 13.76 3.81 -2.19
N ASN A 164 12.97 4.90 -2.25
CA ASN A 164 12.49 5.59 -1.05
C ASN A 164 11.62 4.69 -0.16
N LEU A 165 10.73 3.89 -0.76
CA LEU A 165 9.99 2.86 -0.03
C LEU A 165 10.93 1.78 0.53
N GLY A 166 11.92 1.33 -0.23
CA GLY A 166 12.94 0.40 0.21
C GLY A 166 13.69 0.90 1.45
N VAL A 167 14.05 2.19 1.47
CA VAL A 167 14.66 2.83 2.66
C VAL A 167 13.72 2.75 3.87
N GLU A 168 12.43 3.07 3.70
CA GLU A 168 11.46 2.99 4.80
C GLU A 168 11.21 1.54 5.26
N TYR A 169 11.23 0.56 4.36
CA TYR A 169 11.17 -0.85 4.73
C TYR A 169 12.36 -1.26 5.60
N LEU A 170 13.58 -0.86 5.21
CA LEU A 170 14.80 -1.16 5.96
C LEU A 170 14.79 -0.53 7.37
N ARG A 171 14.21 0.67 7.51
CA ARG A 171 14.03 1.34 8.82
C ARG A 171 13.02 0.62 9.72
N ALA A 172 11.99 0.00 9.14
CA ALA A 172 10.95 -0.71 9.88
C ALA A 172 11.28 -2.18 10.14
N LEU A 173 12.37 -2.69 9.57
CA LEU A 173 12.67 -4.11 9.54
C LEU A 173 13.04 -4.67 10.93
N PRO A 174 12.46 -5.81 11.36
CA PRO A 174 12.88 -6.46 12.59
C PRO A 174 14.36 -6.90 12.53
N GLN A 175 15.02 -6.90 13.68
CA GLN A 175 16.39 -7.38 13.77
C GLN A 175 16.50 -8.86 13.32
N GLY A 176 17.57 -9.17 12.58
CA GLY A 176 17.84 -10.51 12.08
C GLY A 176 17.14 -10.89 10.77
N TRP A 177 16.26 -10.05 10.24
CA TRP A 177 15.67 -10.31 8.93
C TRP A 177 16.67 -10.08 7.80
N ARG A 178 16.59 -10.95 6.80
CA ARG A 178 17.31 -10.78 5.53
C ARG A 178 16.54 -9.86 4.60
N THR A 179 17.23 -9.24 3.65
CA THR A 179 16.62 -8.36 2.65
C THR A 179 17.13 -8.68 1.25
N LEU A 180 16.23 -8.58 0.28
CA LEU A 180 16.53 -8.75 -1.14
C LEU A 180 15.95 -7.55 -1.90
N ALA A 181 16.83 -6.71 -2.46
CA ALA A 181 16.43 -5.64 -3.37
C ALA A 181 16.45 -6.18 -4.80
N VAL A 182 15.26 -6.39 -5.38
CA VAL A 182 15.12 -6.84 -6.76
C VAL A 182 15.16 -5.63 -7.69
N LYS A 183 16.14 -5.59 -8.57
CA LYS A 183 16.26 -4.50 -9.55
C LYS A 183 15.08 -4.55 -10.50
N ARG A 184 14.38 -3.43 -10.62
CA ARG A 184 13.25 -3.29 -11.53
C ARG A 184 13.71 -3.33 -12.98
N VAL A 185 12.90 -3.95 -13.83
CA VAL A 185 13.07 -4.02 -15.27
C VAL A 185 11.93 -3.29 -15.98
N GLY A 186 12.17 -2.76 -17.18
CA GLY A 186 11.18 -2.11 -18.03
C GLY A 186 10.82 -0.69 -17.59
N ALA A 187 9.58 -0.29 -17.82
CA ALA A 187 9.11 1.10 -17.72
C ALA A 187 9.40 1.78 -16.38
N ARG A 188 9.90 3.01 -16.45
CA ARG A 188 10.01 3.90 -15.27
C ARG A 188 8.63 4.14 -14.67
N HIS A 189 8.60 4.60 -13.41
CA HIS A 189 7.38 4.71 -12.61
C HIS A 189 6.19 5.39 -13.33
N ASP A 190 6.43 6.43 -14.09
CA ASP A 190 5.43 7.13 -14.93
C ASP A 190 5.87 7.20 -16.41
N GLY A 191 6.76 6.28 -16.84
CA GLY A 191 7.29 6.20 -18.20
C GLY A 191 6.36 5.48 -19.17
N ALA A 192 6.65 5.67 -20.47
CA ALA A 192 6.02 4.87 -21.53
C ALA A 192 6.34 3.37 -21.30
N PRO A 193 5.47 2.46 -21.78
CA PRO A 193 5.75 1.03 -21.74
C PRO A 193 7.05 0.70 -22.45
N GLU A 194 7.85 -0.18 -21.86
CA GLU A 194 9.16 -0.57 -22.35
C GLU A 194 9.37 -2.07 -22.15
N GLU A 195 9.92 -2.76 -23.13
CA GLU A 195 10.29 -4.19 -23.06
C GLU A 195 9.18 -5.14 -22.56
N GLY A 196 7.92 -4.88 -22.90
CA GLY A 196 6.77 -5.69 -22.46
C GLY A 196 6.29 -5.40 -21.03
N PHE A 197 6.79 -4.34 -20.41
CA PHE A 197 6.37 -3.85 -19.09
C PHE A 197 5.70 -2.49 -19.18
N ALA A 198 4.68 -2.26 -18.35
CA ALA A 198 4.04 -0.97 -18.16
C ALA A 198 3.94 -0.64 -16.66
N SER A 199 3.94 0.65 -16.34
CA SER A 199 3.73 1.07 -14.95
C SER A 199 2.28 0.82 -14.51
N ALA A 200 2.06 0.53 -13.22
CA ALA A 200 0.71 0.40 -12.68
C ALA A 200 -0.13 1.69 -12.91
N SER A 201 0.48 2.86 -12.87
CA SER A 201 -0.18 4.14 -13.18
C SER A 201 -0.74 4.18 -14.60
N THR A 202 0.08 3.78 -15.58
CA THR A 202 -0.32 3.70 -16.99
C THR A 202 -1.46 2.70 -17.18
N LEU A 203 -1.37 1.53 -16.55
CA LEU A 203 -2.41 0.50 -16.62
C LEU A 203 -3.74 0.99 -16.05
N ARG A 204 -3.72 1.69 -14.89
CA ARG A 204 -4.94 2.28 -14.31
C ARG A 204 -5.60 3.29 -15.25
N VAL A 205 -4.81 4.15 -15.88
CA VAL A 205 -5.33 5.12 -16.87
C VAL A 205 -6.03 4.39 -18.02
N TRP A 206 -5.42 3.36 -18.59
CA TRP A 206 -6.04 2.61 -19.69
C TRP A 206 -7.30 1.86 -19.28
N LEU A 207 -7.29 1.22 -18.11
CA LEU A 207 -8.47 0.51 -17.59
C LEU A 207 -9.63 1.48 -17.35
N ARG A 208 -9.39 2.63 -16.70
CA ARG A 208 -10.43 3.66 -16.49
C ARG A 208 -10.94 4.29 -17.79
N GLN A 209 -10.14 4.29 -18.84
CA GLN A 209 -10.54 4.73 -20.19
C GLN A 209 -11.21 3.64 -21.03
N GLY A 210 -11.48 2.45 -20.48
CA GLY A 210 -12.05 1.32 -21.23
C GLY A 210 -11.09 0.67 -22.23
N LYS A 211 -9.79 1.03 -22.22
CA LYS A 211 -8.76 0.47 -23.11
C LYS A 211 -8.24 -0.87 -22.59
N ILE A 212 -9.15 -1.81 -22.31
CA ILE A 212 -8.86 -3.08 -21.61
C ILE A 212 -7.80 -3.89 -22.38
N ALA A 213 -8.03 -4.16 -23.68
CA ALA A 213 -7.09 -4.95 -24.50
C ALA A 213 -5.66 -4.38 -24.50
N ARG A 214 -5.51 -3.03 -24.39
CA ARG A 214 -4.21 -2.40 -24.31
C ARG A 214 -3.54 -2.67 -22.96
N ALA A 215 -4.29 -2.67 -21.86
CA ALA A 215 -3.78 -2.98 -20.53
C ALA A 215 -3.38 -4.46 -20.42
N GLU A 216 -4.20 -5.37 -20.96
CA GLU A 216 -3.99 -6.83 -20.92
C GLU A 216 -2.66 -7.27 -21.52
N ALA A 217 -2.13 -6.55 -22.51
CA ALA A 217 -0.80 -6.82 -23.07
C ALA A 217 0.33 -6.80 -22.04
N TYR A 218 0.11 -6.18 -20.86
CA TYR A 218 1.10 -6.03 -19.77
C TYR A 218 0.66 -6.71 -18.48
N LEU A 219 -0.54 -7.28 -18.44
CA LEU A 219 -0.99 -8.11 -17.32
C LEU A 219 -0.48 -9.54 -17.49
N THR A 220 -0.56 -10.32 -16.43
CA THR A 220 -0.21 -11.75 -16.43
C THR A 220 -1.36 -12.62 -16.94
N GLU A 221 -2.55 -12.05 -17.05
CA GLU A 221 -3.79 -12.70 -17.46
C GLU A 221 -4.80 -11.67 -17.99
N PRO A 222 -5.86 -12.09 -18.71
CA PRO A 222 -6.94 -11.21 -19.11
C PRO A 222 -7.57 -10.48 -17.93
N TRP A 223 -7.98 -9.23 -18.15
CA TRP A 223 -8.61 -8.42 -17.11
C TRP A 223 -9.91 -9.04 -16.62
N GLN A 224 -10.06 -9.11 -15.32
CA GLN A 224 -11.25 -9.60 -14.65
C GLN A 224 -11.68 -8.60 -13.57
N GLY A 225 -12.96 -8.31 -13.53
CA GLY A 225 -13.55 -7.42 -12.53
C GLY A 225 -13.86 -6.02 -13.04
N ASP A 226 -14.65 -5.32 -12.25
CA ASP A 226 -15.07 -3.95 -12.53
C ASP A 226 -13.93 -2.98 -12.26
N VAL A 227 -13.98 -1.82 -12.92
CA VAL A 227 -12.98 -0.76 -12.78
C VAL A 227 -13.49 0.33 -11.83
N ALA A 228 -12.83 0.46 -10.69
CA ALA A 228 -13.11 1.53 -9.74
C ALA A 228 -12.43 2.84 -10.14
N SER A 229 -13.11 3.96 -9.89
CA SER A 229 -12.59 5.31 -10.09
C SER A 229 -13.05 6.26 -8.99
N MET A 230 -12.16 7.18 -8.59
CA MET A 230 -12.51 8.28 -7.68
C MET A 230 -13.54 9.25 -8.30
N GLU A 231 -13.72 9.25 -9.61
CA GLU A 231 -14.72 10.08 -10.30
C GLU A 231 -16.16 9.77 -9.82
N TRP A 232 -16.46 8.51 -9.53
CA TRP A 232 -17.77 8.10 -9.00
C TRP A 232 -18.02 8.62 -7.58
N CYS A 233 -16.95 8.94 -6.85
CA CYS A 233 -16.99 9.39 -5.46
C CYS A 233 -16.88 10.92 -5.29
N GLU A 234 -16.70 11.69 -6.35
CA GLU A 234 -16.42 13.13 -6.26
C GLU A 234 -17.45 13.91 -5.46
N ARG A 235 -18.73 13.66 -5.72
CA ARG A 235 -19.82 14.38 -5.00
C ARG A 235 -19.83 14.04 -3.52
N TRP A 236 -19.56 12.79 -3.18
CA TRP A 236 -19.42 12.38 -1.78
C TRP A 236 -18.21 13.04 -1.12
N ALA A 237 -17.05 13.07 -1.79
CA ALA A 237 -15.86 13.74 -1.29
C ALA A 237 -16.11 15.24 -1.04
N LEU A 238 -16.70 15.94 -2.01
CA LEU A 238 -17.03 17.35 -1.89
C LEU A 238 -18.07 17.61 -0.78
N ALA A 239 -19.11 16.77 -0.66
CA ALA A 239 -20.08 16.87 0.40
C ALA A 239 -19.42 16.74 1.78
N ARG A 240 -18.52 15.75 1.96
CA ARG A 240 -17.80 15.56 3.22
C ARG A 240 -16.91 16.76 3.56
N LEU A 241 -16.11 17.25 2.60
CA LEU A 241 -15.23 18.40 2.82
C LEU A 241 -16.01 19.70 3.12
N ARG A 242 -17.22 19.87 2.58
CA ARG A 242 -18.06 21.04 2.80
C ARG A 242 -18.81 21.02 4.14
N THR A 243 -19.03 19.83 4.70
CA THR A 243 -19.75 19.64 5.97
C THR A 243 -18.82 19.40 7.16
N MET A 244 -17.58 19.07 6.91
CA MET A 244 -16.57 18.77 7.93
C MET A 244 -16.15 20.04 8.68
N SER A 245 -16.05 19.96 10.00
CA SER A 245 -15.51 21.05 10.83
C SER A 245 -13.97 21.14 10.72
N LEU A 246 -13.41 22.27 11.15
CA LEU A 246 -11.94 22.41 11.21
C LEU A 246 -11.32 21.41 12.20
N GLU A 247 -11.95 21.19 13.35
CA GLU A 247 -11.53 20.23 14.37
C GLU A 247 -11.46 18.81 13.80
N GLU A 248 -12.49 18.37 13.06
CA GLU A 248 -12.46 17.08 12.35
C GLU A 248 -11.34 16.99 11.32
N ALA A 249 -11.08 18.08 10.59
CA ALA A 249 -10.00 18.11 9.59
C ALA A 249 -8.61 18.10 10.24
N GLU A 250 -8.44 18.71 11.40
CA GLU A 250 -7.21 18.68 12.20
C GLU A 250 -6.95 17.32 12.84
N ALA A 251 -8.00 16.52 13.09
CA ALA A 251 -7.88 15.15 13.57
C ALA A 251 -7.40 14.16 12.51
N LEU A 252 -7.35 14.54 11.22
CA LEU A 252 -6.78 13.72 10.15
C LEU A 252 -5.26 13.55 10.32
N PRO A 253 -4.68 12.39 9.94
CA PRO A 253 -3.22 12.23 9.98
C PRO A 253 -2.56 13.17 8.97
N ASP A 254 -1.37 13.68 9.33
CA ASP A 254 -0.60 14.59 8.48
C ASP A 254 -1.32 15.90 8.10
N SER A 255 -2.33 16.34 8.86
CA SER A 255 -3.14 17.54 8.63
C SER A 255 -2.48 18.86 9.04
N GLY A 256 -1.35 18.78 9.75
CA GLY A 256 -0.66 19.94 10.34
C GLY A 256 -0.20 21.01 9.34
N GLU A 257 0.42 22.09 9.89
CA GLU A 257 0.98 23.21 9.12
C GLU A 257 -0.06 24.03 8.34
N GLY A 258 -1.33 24.04 8.79
CA GLY A 258 -2.43 24.75 8.14
C GLY A 258 -3.06 24.02 6.95
N LEU A 259 -2.66 22.75 6.69
CA LEU A 259 -3.20 21.98 5.57
C LEU A 259 -4.69 21.62 5.79
N ALA A 260 -5.12 21.37 7.04
CA ALA A 260 -6.52 21.11 7.36
C ALA A 260 -7.44 22.24 6.87
N ALA A 261 -7.20 23.47 7.31
CA ALA A 261 -7.98 24.64 6.91
C ALA A 261 -7.97 24.86 5.39
N ARG A 262 -6.80 24.67 4.78
CA ARG A 262 -6.62 24.81 3.33
C ARG A 262 -7.39 23.75 2.54
N LEU A 263 -7.45 22.51 3.03
CA LEU A 263 -8.24 21.43 2.42
C LEU A 263 -9.73 21.75 2.44
N LEU A 264 -10.24 22.25 3.58
CA LEU A 264 -11.65 22.66 3.69
C LEU A 264 -11.99 23.83 2.76
N GLU A 265 -11.12 24.84 2.68
CA GLU A 265 -11.30 25.96 1.75
C GLU A 265 -11.30 25.49 0.29
N ALA A 266 -10.38 24.60 -0.08
CA ALA A 266 -10.36 23.97 -1.39
C ALA A 266 -11.66 23.21 -1.68
N GLY A 267 -12.16 22.41 -0.73
CA GLY A 267 -13.42 21.66 -0.86
C GLY A 267 -14.67 22.56 -1.03
N ARG A 268 -14.67 23.76 -0.43
CA ARG A 268 -15.75 24.74 -0.63
C ARG A 268 -15.74 25.34 -2.04
N ARG A 269 -14.57 25.57 -2.60
CA ARG A 269 -14.40 26.24 -3.89
C ARG A 269 -14.44 25.30 -5.09
N ALA A 270 -13.95 24.08 -4.92
CA ALA A 270 -13.83 23.09 -5.98
C ALA A 270 -15.18 22.52 -6.42
N THR A 271 -15.26 22.15 -7.69
CA THR A 271 -16.39 21.44 -8.30
C THR A 271 -16.10 19.97 -8.60
N CYS A 272 -14.81 19.57 -8.59
CA CYS A 272 -14.34 18.20 -8.75
C CYS A 272 -13.12 17.92 -7.84
N LEU A 273 -12.71 16.66 -7.74
CA LEU A 273 -11.58 16.25 -6.87
C LEU A 273 -10.23 16.80 -7.34
N GLU A 274 -9.97 16.86 -8.63
CA GLU A 274 -8.71 17.40 -9.14
C GLU A 274 -8.56 18.89 -8.78
N GLU A 275 -9.65 19.67 -8.84
CA GLU A 275 -9.63 21.06 -8.35
C GLU A 275 -9.37 21.16 -6.85
N VAL A 276 -9.89 20.23 -6.02
CA VAL A 276 -9.54 20.17 -4.59
C VAL A 276 -8.04 19.99 -4.43
N TYR A 277 -7.46 19.06 -5.17
CA TYR A 277 -6.03 18.75 -5.08
C TYR A 277 -5.17 19.95 -5.53
N ASP A 278 -5.52 20.58 -6.63
CA ASP A 278 -4.77 21.72 -7.18
C ASP A 278 -4.87 22.96 -6.27
N LEU A 279 -6.05 23.27 -5.74
CA LEU A 279 -6.26 24.40 -4.83
C LEU A 279 -5.56 24.18 -3.47
N ALA A 280 -5.57 22.95 -2.96
CA ALA A 280 -4.93 22.62 -1.69
C ALA A 280 -3.40 22.49 -1.82
N LYS A 281 -2.88 22.09 -2.99
CA LYS A 281 -1.45 21.94 -3.25
C LYS A 281 -0.70 23.25 -3.10
N THR A 282 0.51 23.17 -2.57
CA THR A 282 1.49 24.26 -2.55
C THR A 282 2.89 23.68 -2.74
N LYS A 283 3.93 24.52 -2.78
CA LYS A 283 5.32 24.04 -2.69
C LYS A 283 5.58 23.24 -1.40
N ARG A 284 4.82 23.50 -0.33
CA ARG A 284 4.96 22.85 0.98
C ARG A 284 4.27 21.49 1.05
N TYR A 285 3.14 21.29 0.32
CA TYR A 285 2.33 20.08 0.42
C TYR A 285 2.34 19.31 -0.89
N ALA A 286 2.86 18.08 -0.87
CA ALA A 286 2.85 17.20 -2.03
C ALA A 286 1.42 16.73 -2.37
N HIS A 287 1.11 16.53 -3.64
CA HIS A 287 -0.18 16.02 -4.11
C HIS A 287 -0.64 14.76 -3.36
N ALA A 288 0.26 13.79 -3.18
CA ALA A 288 -0.07 12.55 -2.48
C ALA A 288 -0.52 12.78 -1.02
N ARG A 289 0.04 13.81 -0.32
CA ARG A 289 -0.40 14.18 1.04
C ARG A 289 -1.84 14.71 1.01
N VAL A 290 -2.15 15.60 0.08
CA VAL A 290 -3.51 16.15 -0.08
C VAL A 290 -4.52 15.06 -0.43
N ARG A 291 -4.20 14.18 -1.38
CA ARG A 291 -5.05 13.05 -1.76
C ARG A 291 -5.33 12.11 -0.59
N ARG A 292 -4.30 11.78 0.21
CA ARG A 292 -4.50 10.96 1.42
C ARG A 292 -5.43 11.61 2.44
N LEU A 293 -5.24 12.91 2.73
CA LEU A 293 -6.14 13.62 3.62
C LEU A 293 -7.57 13.60 3.12
N THR A 294 -7.77 13.85 1.82
CA THR A 294 -9.11 13.78 1.20
C THR A 294 -9.71 12.38 1.35
N ALA A 295 -8.95 11.32 1.08
CA ALA A 295 -9.41 9.94 1.25
C ALA A 295 -9.79 9.64 2.70
N TRP A 296 -8.97 10.05 3.68
CA TRP A 296 -9.27 9.88 5.10
C TRP A 296 -10.51 10.66 5.53
N ALA A 297 -10.68 11.90 5.06
CA ALA A 297 -11.88 12.70 5.30
C ALA A 297 -13.13 12.00 4.74
N MET A 298 -13.07 11.50 3.51
CA MET A 298 -14.14 10.73 2.88
C MET A 298 -14.51 9.50 3.71
N LEU A 299 -13.53 8.72 4.14
CA LEU A 299 -13.72 7.50 4.91
C LEU A 299 -14.18 7.75 6.34
N GLY A 300 -14.19 9.01 6.79
CA GLY A 300 -14.53 9.38 8.18
C GLY A 300 -13.52 8.80 9.17
N LEU A 301 -12.24 8.74 8.79
CA LEU A 301 -11.14 8.24 9.62
C LEU A 301 -10.39 9.41 10.26
N THR A 302 -9.78 9.14 11.40
CA THR A 302 -8.91 10.05 12.15
C THR A 302 -7.57 9.40 12.46
N ALA A 303 -6.59 10.18 12.89
CA ALA A 303 -5.29 9.63 13.29
C ALA A 303 -5.42 8.59 14.42
N ALA A 304 -6.44 8.69 15.28
CA ALA A 304 -6.72 7.76 16.38
C ALA A 304 -7.21 6.38 15.90
N ASP A 305 -7.72 6.28 14.67
CA ASP A 305 -8.19 5.00 14.11
C ASP A 305 -7.06 4.06 13.67
N ARG A 306 -5.80 4.50 13.79
CA ARG A 306 -4.63 3.66 13.55
C ARG A 306 -4.07 3.16 14.87
N PRO A 307 -4.27 1.89 15.24
CA PRO A 307 -3.61 1.34 16.43
C PRO A 307 -2.08 1.32 16.26
N PRO A 308 -1.32 1.24 17.37
CA PRO A 308 0.15 1.21 17.32
C PRO A 308 0.71 0.07 16.47
N GLU A 309 0.06 -1.09 16.55
CA GLU A 309 0.43 -2.32 15.85
C GLU A 309 -0.81 -2.94 15.20
N VAL A 310 -0.58 -3.79 14.19
CA VAL A 310 -1.66 -4.53 13.51
C VAL A 310 -2.25 -5.56 14.48
N PRO A 311 -3.55 -5.47 14.83
CA PRO A 311 -4.14 -6.30 15.89
C PRO A 311 -4.63 -7.67 15.41
N TYR A 312 -4.65 -7.94 14.11
CA TYR A 312 -4.99 -9.23 13.51
C TYR A 312 -4.42 -9.32 12.08
N LEU A 313 -4.37 -10.52 11.53
CA LEU A 313 -3.99 -10.79 10.14
C LEU A 313 -5.22 -11.29 9.38
N LYS A 314 -5.63 -10.61 8.33
CA LYS A 314 -6.71 -11.07 7.45
C LYS A 314 -6.14 -11.70 6.19
N VAL A 315 -6.53 -12.94 5.94
CA VAL A 315 -6.18 -13.68 4.72
C VAL A 315 -7.12 -13.28 3.59
N LEU A 316 -6.56 -12.77 2.50
CA LEU A 316 -7.31 -12.45 1.27
C LEU A 316 -7.29 -13.60 0.26
N GLY A 317 -6.25 -14.42 0.30
CA GLY A 317 -6.17 -15.59 -0.58
C GLY A 317 -4.91 -16.41 -0.35
N PHE A 318 -4.93 -17.67 -0.80
CA PHE A 318 -3.80 -18.60 -0.66
C PHE A 318 -3.82 -19.73 -1.69
N THR A 319 -2.65 -20.37 -1.94
CA THR A 319 -2.44 -21.58 -2.73
C THR A 319 -2.30 -22.81 -1.83
N GLY A 320 -2.05 -24.00 -2.40
CA GLY A 320 -1.68 -25.20 -1.62
C GLY A 320 -0.46 -24.96 -0.76
N ARG A 321 0.62 -24.35 -1.32
CA ARG A 321 1.81 -23.93 -0.55
C ARG A 321 1.46 -22.86 0.50
N GLY A 322 0.60 -21.91 0.18
CA GLY A 322 0.09 -20.93 1.13
C GLY A 322 -0.67 -21.55 2.30
N ARG A 323 -1.37 -22.67 2.07
CA ARG A 323 -2.02 -23.45 3.14
C ARG A 323 -0.98 -24.05 4.12
N GLU A 324 0.17 -24.48 3.63
CA GLU A 324 1.27 -24.94 4.50
C GLU A 324 1.81 -23.79 5.35
N VAL A 325 1.99 -22.61 4.75
CA VAL A 325 2.37 -21.38 5.48
C VAL A 325 1.34 -21.04 6.55
N LEU A 326 0.03 -21.12 6.26
CA LEU A 326 -1.04 -20.86 7.24
C LEU A 326 -0.99 -21.83 8.42
N ARG A 327 -0.70 -23.13 8.17
CA ARG A 327 -0.53 -24.11 9.27
C ARG A 327 0.64 -23.76 10.19
N GLU A 328 1.71 -23.20 9.64
CA GLU A 328 2.84 -22.74 10.44
C GLU A 328 2.52 -21.43 11.18
N MET A 329 1.73 -20.54 10.55
CA MET A 329 1.23 -19.32 11.20
C MET A 329 0.32 -19.65 12.40
N ASP A 330 -0.49 -20.70 12.37
CA ASP A 330 -1.32 -21.12 13.50
C ASP A 330 -0.51 -21.35 14.78
N ARG A 331 0.78 -21.69 14.64
CA ARG A 331 1.70 -21.93 15.77
C ARG A 331 2.53 -20.71 16.14
N ARG A 332 2.79 -19.79 15.19
CA ARG A 332 3.82 -18.75 15.32
C ARG A 332 3.30 -17.32 15.19
N ALA A 333 2.09 -17.13 14.67
CA ALA A 333 1.51 -15.81 14.53
C ALA A 333 1.32 -15.15 15.91
N LYS A 334 1.64 -13.86 15.99
CA LYS A 334 1.59 -13.09 17.23
C LYS A 334 0.22 -12.49 17.52
N VAL A 335 -0.68 -12.55 16.56
CA VAL A 335 -2.03 -11.98 16.60
C VAL A 335 -3.01 -12.92 15.92
N PRO A 336 -4.34 -12.82 16.17
CA PRO A 336 -5.33 -13.66 15.52
C PRO A 336 -5.25 -13.66 14.00
N VAL A 337 -5.37 -14.83 13.37
CA VAL A 337 -5.40 -15.00 11.90
C VAL A 337 -6.83 -15.22 11.44
N ILE A 338 -7.33 -14.31 10.59
CA ILE A 338 -8.70 -14.30 10.09
C ILE A 338 -8.75 -14.97 8.73
N THR A 339 -9.21 -16.22 8.69
CA THR A 339 -9.38 -17.02 7.46
C THR A 339 -10.84 -17.13 7.01
N LYS A 340 -11.79 -16.64 7.82
CA LYS A 340 -13.23 -16.61 7.51
C LYS A 340 -13.84 -15.32 8.06
N PRO A 341 -14.85 -14.74 7.40
CA PRO A 341 -15.53 -13.53 7.90
C PRO A 341 -16.06 -13.67 9.33
N ALA A 342 -16.54 -14.88 9.72
CA ALA A 342 -17.02 -15.16 11.05
C ALA A 342 -15.94 -14.97 12.15
N HIS A 343 -14.67 -15.22 11.84
CA HIS A 343 -13.56 -15.01 12.79
C HIS A 343 -13.37 -13.50 13.10
N ALA A 344 -13.60 -12.62 12.14
CA ALA A 344 -13.53 -11.18 12.37
C ALA A 344 -14.60 -10.70 13.36
N LYS A 345 -15.79 -11.33 13.38
CA LYS A 345 -16.87 -11.00 14.32
C LYS A 345 -16.54 -11.42 15.76
N ALA A 346 -15.60 -12.34 15.96
CA ALA A 346 -15.15 -12.80 17.27
C ALA A 346 -14.01 -11.97 17.86
N LEU A 347 -13.47 -11.00 17.13
CA LEU A 347 -12.43 -10.09 17.61
C LEU A 347 -12.97 -9.18 18.73
N ALA A 348 -12.08 -8.73 19.61
CA ALA A 348 -12.36 -7.77 20.66
C ALA A 348 -11.39 -6.58 20.63
N GLY A 349 -11.69 -5.52 21.36
CA GLY A 349 -10.82 -4.35 21.52
C GLY A 349 -10.41 -3.72 20.19
N ALA A 350 -9.12 -3.43 20.04
CA ALA A 350 -8.56 -2.82 18.83
C ALA A 350 -8.80 -3.66 17.56
N GLY A 351 -8.84 -5.00 17.69
CA GLY A 351 -9.14 -5.91 16.59
C GLY A 351 -10.57 -5.73 16.07
N ALA A 352 -11.55 -5.69 16.95
CA ALA A 352 -12.95 -5.46 16.58
C ALA A 352 -13.15 -4.06 15.97
N ALA A 353 -12.54 -3.03 16.57
CA ALA A 353 -12.62 -1.66 16.06
C ALA A 353 -12.07 -1.56 14.63
N LEU A 354 -10.87 -2.12 14.38
CA LEU A 354 -10.26 -2.12 13.06
C LEU A 354 -11.06 -2.96 12.04
N ALA A 355 -11.61 -4.12 12.44
CA ALA A 355 -12.44 -4.94 11.55
C ALA A 355 -13.73 -4.21 11.14
N GLY A 356 -14.37 -3.50 12.06
CA GLY A 356 -15.53 -2.64 11.77
C GLY A 356 -15.18 -1.47 10.86
N LEU A 357 -14.00 -0.87 11.05
CA LEU A 357 -13.46 0.17 10.19
C LEU A 357 -13.23 -0.35 8.75
N GLU A 358 -12.57 -1.50 8.59
CA GLU A 358 -12.33 -2.10 7.27
C GLU A 358 -13.63 -2.48 6.57
N ALA A 359 -14.65 -2.94 7.31
CA ALA A 359 -15.97 -3.20 6.76
C ALA A 359 -16.60 -1.91 6.20
N ARG A 360 -16.57 -0.81 6.97
CA ARG A 360 -17.03 0.50 6.48
C ARG A 360 -16.23 0.97 5.27
N CYS A 361 -14.90 0.85 5.29
CA CYS A 361 -14.05 1.22 4.16
C CYS A 361 -14.37 0.40 2.91
N THR A 362 -14.72 -0.88 3.06
CA THR A 362 -15.15 -1.76 1.96
C THR A 362 -16.53 -1.34 1.42
N ASP A 363 -17.48 -1.02 2.27
CA ASP A 363 -18.80 -0.55 1.84
C ASP A 363 -18.70 0.77 1.08
N LEU A 364 -17.88 1.69 1.57
CA LEU A 364 -17.61 2.97 0.91
C LEU A 364 -16.84 2.81 -0.41
N TYR A 365 -15.95 1.81 -0.50
CA TYR A 365 -15.29 1.47 -1.76
C TYR A 365 -16.27 1.00 -2.82
N GLY A 366 -17.36 0.35 -2.43
CA GLY A 366 -18.46 -0.03 -3.32
C GLY A 366 -19.11 1.13 -4.08
N LEU A 367 -18.93 2.37 -3.60
CA LEU A 367 -19.38 3.60 -4.27
C LEU A 367 -18.40 4.10 -5.34
N CYS A 368 -17.22 3.49 -5.47
CA CYS A 368 -16.22 3.85 -6.47
C CYS A 368 -16.44 3.20 -7.84
N PHE A 369 -17.60 2.57 -8.05
CA PHE A 369 -18.01 1.94 -9.31
C PHE A 369 -19.19 2.68 -9.95
N ALA A 370 -19.35 2.54 -11.27
CA ALA A 370 -20.48 3.11 -11.99
C ALA A 370 -21.81 2.57 -11.42
N ASP A 371 -21.87 1.26 -11.19
CA ASP A 371 -22.95 0.58 -10.50
C ASP A 371 -22.49 0.28 -9.07
N ALA A 372 -22.98 1.04 -8.10
CA ALA A 372 -22.60 0.89 -6.71
C ALA A 372 -22.91 -0.50 -6.16
N TRP A 373 -22.02 -1.03 -5.34
CA TRP A 373 -22.26 -2.32 -4.68
C TRP A 373 -23.20 -2.18 -3.48
N ALA A 374 -23.93 -3.26 -3.17
CA ALA A 374 -24.53 -3.42 -1.85
C ALA A 374 -23.44 -3.56 -0.78
N GLY A 375 -23.67 -2.98 0.40
CA GLY A 375 -22.77 -3.11 1.54
C GLY A 375 -22.70 -4.53 2.10
N GLY A 376 -21.73 -4.77 3.00
CA GLY A 376 -21.59 -6.02 3.74
C GLY A 376 -20.64 -7.04 3.12
N LYS A 377 -19.97 -6.73 2.00
CA LYS A 377 -19.02 -7.67 1.36
C LYS A 377 -17.88 -8.09 2.28
N GLU A 378 -17.44 -7.24 3.18
CA GLU A 378 -16.40 -7.56 4.16
C GLU A 378 -16.78 -8.75 5.07
N TRP A 379 -18.07 -8.89 5.36
CA TRP A 379 -18.62 -9.91 6.26
C TRP A 379 -19.07 -11.18 5.56
N THR A 380 -19.09 -11.18 4.22
CA THR A 380 -19.61 -12.28 3.41
C THR A 380 -18.60 -12.90 2.46
N THR A 381 -17.52 -12.17 2.12
CA THR A 381 -16.50 -12.66 1.18
C THR A 381 -15.36 -13.33 1.91
N GLY A 382 -15.14 -14.60 1.64
CA GLY A 382 -14.01 -15.39 2.15
C GLY A 382 -12.73 -15.16 1.33
N PRO A 383 -11.60 -15.75 1.78
CA PRO A 383 -10.36 -15.73 1.03
C PRO A 383 -10.48 -16.52 -0.28
N VAL A 384 -9.76 -16.06 -1.29
CA VAL A 384 -9.64 -16.77 -2.56
C VAL A 384 -8.70 -17.96 -2.38
N TYR A 385 -9.16 -19.15 -2.76
CA TYR A 385 -8.30 -20.32 -2.84
C TYR A 385 -7.93 -20.64 -4.29
N ARG A 386 -6.64 -20.77 -4.58
CA ARG A 386 -6.14 -21.27 -5.86
C ARG A 386 -5.56 -22.66 -5.66
N LYS A 387 -6.12 -23.64 -6.38
CA LYS A 387 -5.56 -25.00 -6.45
C LYS A 387 -4.21 -24.96 -7.16
N ASP A 388 -3.25 -25.71 -6.65
CA ASP A 388 -2.00 -25.95 -7.36
C ASP A 388 -2.25 -26.88 -8.57
N ALA A 389 -1.42 -26.78 -9.60
CA ALA A 389 -1.53 -27.64 -10.78
C ALA A 389 -1.33 -29.11 -10.35
N GLY A 390 -2.38 -29.93 -10.45
CA GLY A 390 -2.38 -31.34 -10.07
C GLY A 390 -3.20 -31.70 -8.82
N GLU A 391 -3.78 -30.74 -8.10
CA GLU A 391 -4.74 -31.03 -7.02
C GLU A 391 -6.11 -31.41 -7.61
N GLU A 392 -6.43 -32.68 -7.70
CA GLU A 392 -7.78 -33.21 -7.92
C GLU A 392 -8.50 -33.38 -6.58
N GLY A 393 -9.64 -32.71 -6.37
CA GLY A 393 -10.48 -32.86 -5.19
C GLY A 393 -11.58 -31.78 -5.09
N PRO A 394 -12.72 -32.09 -4.46
CA PRO A 394 -13.81 -31.12 -4.29
C PRO A 394 -13.42 -29.99 -3.35
N ILE A 395 -14.02 -28.84 -3.61
CA ILE A 395 -13.93 -27.58 -2.82
C ILE A 395 -14.54 -27.78 -1.44
#